data_a8b83dd1a86f21657abb894d250d6f48
#
_entry.id   a8b83dd1a86f21657abb894d250d6f48
#
_cell.length_a   1.000
_cell.length_b   1.000
_cell.length_c   1.000
_cell.angle_alpha   90.00
_cell.angle_beta   90.00
_cell.angle_gamma   90.00
#
_symmetry.space_group_name_H-M   'P 1'
#
loop_
_entity.id
_entity.type
_entity.pdbx_description
1 polymer ?
#
loop_
_entity_poly.entity_id
_entity_poly.type
_entity_poly.pdbx_seq_one_letter_code
_entity_poly.pdbx_strand_id
1 'polypeptide(L)'
;MLMALKFGIPCVPHNGAMGLTELTSHLSTIDYIAISGQKSMLEYADSFRENLRFPSQIVDAHYVTPLAPGYSIGYTDEAFEQYTYPSGSFRKSDVGLGIIAQPTQGEL
;
A
#
# COMPACT_ATOMS: atom_id res chain seq x y z
N MET A 1 9.66 7.34 14.27
CA MET A 1 11.00 6.76 14.01
C MET A 1 12.07 7.40 14.90
N LEU A 2 12.36 8.72 14.85
CA LEU A 2 13.40 9.35 15.66
C LEU A 2 13.22 9.14 17.17
N MET A 3 11.98 9.23 17.65
CA MET A 3 11.67 8.98 19.06
C MET A 3 11.89 7.52 19.45
N ALA A 4 11.52 6.58 18.56
CA ALA A 4 11.78 5.16 18.76
C ALA A 4 13.28 4.87 18.84
N LEU A 5 14.07 5.45 17.94
CA LEU A 5 15.53 5.35 17.97
C LEU A 5 16.11 5.81 19.31
N LYS A 6 15.64 6.94 19.84
CA LYS A 6 16.12 7.48 21.12
C LYS A 6 15.93 6.49 22.28
N PHE A 7 14.89 5.68 22.22
CA PHE A 7 14.58 4.67 23.25
C PHE A 7 15.06 3.26 22.88
N GLY A 8 15.80 3.09 21.80
CA GLY A 8 16.29 1.80 21.33
C GLY A 8 15.17 0.84 20.88
N ILE A 9 14.04 1.38 20.45
CA ILE A 9 12.88 0.59 20.02
C ILE A 9 12.90 0.48 18.50
N PRO A 10 12.90 -0.74 17.91
CA PRO A 10 12.82 -0.90 16.46
C PRO A 10 11.47 -0.40 15.94
N CYS A 11 11.49 0.20 14.77
CA CYS A 11 10.30 0.72 14.11
C CYS A 11 9.95 -0.18 12.92
N VAL A 12 8.77 -0.79 12.95
CA VAL A 12 8.24 -1.61 11.85
C VAL A 12 6.98 -0.94 11.35
N PRO A 13 7.03 -0.21 10.23
CA PRO A 13 5.87 0.48 9.71
C PRO A 13 4.79 -0.51 9.29
N HIS A 14 3.52 -0.22 9.64
CA HIS A 14 2.39 -0.96 9.11
C HIS A 14 2.26 -0.70 7.61
N ASN A 15 2.00 -1.75 6.88
CA ASN A 15 1.81 -1.69 5.44
C ASN A 15 0.35 -1.96 5.09
N GLY A 16 -0.40 -0.92 4.80
CA GLY A 16 -1.73 -1.05 4.23
C GLY A 16 -1.69 -1.47 2.76
N ALA A 17 -2.79 -1.99 2.28
CA ALA A 17 -2.98 -2.33 0.86
C ALA A 17 -3.15 -1.07 -0.02
N MET A 18 -3.43 -1.27 -1.30
CA MET A 18 -3.87 -0.23 -2.23
C MET A 18 -2.84 0.89 -2.47
N GLY A 19 -1.58 0.53 -2.66
CA GLY A 19 -0.51 1.48 -2.95
C GLY A 19 0.20 2.04 -1.71
N LEU A 20 -0.22 1.68 -0.50
CA LEU A 20 0.48 2.11 0.71
C LEU A 20 1.82 1.40 0.90
N THR A 21 2.00 0.20 0.35
CA THR A 21 3.30 -0.51 0.30
C THR A 21 4.37 0.37 -0.32
N GLU A 22 4.04 1.00 -1.43
CA GLU A 22 4.94 1.88 -2.18
C GLU A 22 5.38 3.07 -1.33
N LEU A 23 4.48 3.69 -0.57
CA LEU A 23 4.82 4.77 0.38
C LEU A 23 5.63 4.26 1.57
N THR A 24 5.21 3.17 2.16
CA THR A 24 5.83 2.63 3.38
C THR A 24 7.25 2.15 3.11
N SER A 25 7.55 1.66 1.90
CA SER A 25 8.91 1.29 1.50
C SER A 25 9.88 2.47 1.55
N HIS A 26 9.44 3.69 1.22
CA HIS A 26 10.26 4.89 1.38
C HIS A 26 10.55 5.19 2.85
N LEU A 27 9.57 5.01 3.74
CA LEU A 27 9.79 5.19 5.19
C LEU A 27 10.80 4.18 5.73
N SER A 28 10.70 2.91 5.34
CA SER A 28 11.66 1.88 5.73
C SER A 28 13.06 2.17 5.18
N THR A 29 13.14 2.71 3.96
CA THR A 29 14.41 3.12 3.35
C THR A 29 15.03 4.29 4.12
N ILE A 30 14.25 5.29 4.50
CA ILE A 30 14.72 6.42 5.32
C ILE A 30 15.19 5.93 6.69
N ASP A 31 14.45 5.03 7.32
CA ASP A 31 14.87 4.44 8.59
C ASP A 31 16.24 3.77 8.49
N TYR A 32 16.41 2.94 7.47
CA TYR A 32 17.66 2.23 7.25
C TYR A 32 18.84 3.17 6.97
N ILE A 33 18.66 4.16 6.07
CA ILE A 33 19.76 5.02 5.62
C ILE A 33 20.13 6.10 6.65
N ALA A 34 19.14 6.70 7.30
CA ALA A 34 19.32 7.94 8.03
C ALA A 34 19.02 7.86 9.53
N ILE A 35 18.37 6.81 10.01
CA ILE A 35 17.87 6.74 11.39
C ILE A 35 18.49 5.56 12.14
N SER A 36 18.04 4.35 11.86
CA SER A 36 18.43 3.17 12.66
C SER A 36 19.64 2.42 12.13
N GLY A 37 19.92 2.47 10.84
CA GLY A 37 20.92 1.63 10.17
C GLY A 37 20.50 0.16 10.07
N GLN A 38 19.28 -0.19 10.45
CA GLN A 38 18.80 -1.56 10.50
C GLN A 38 17.75 -1.82 9.42
N LYS A 39 17.89 -2.94 8.70
CA LYS A 39 16.83 -3.41 7.81
C LYS A 39 15.66 -3.90 8.65
N SER A 40 14.52 -3.25 8.52
CA SER A 40 13.28 -3.68 9.17
C SER A 40 12.46 -4.61 8.28
N MET A 41 11.51 -5.31 8.88
CA MET A 41 10.49 -6.01 8.13
C MET A 41 9.42 -5.03 7.63
N LEU A 42 8.88 -5.31 6.46
CA LEU A 42 7.72 -4.64 5.91
C LEU A 42 6.67 -5.70 5.57
N GLU A 43 5.46 -5.49 6.06
CA GLU A 43 4.35 -6.40 5.81
C GLU A 43 4.12 -6.58 4.30
N TYR A 44 3.86 -7.81 3.86
CA TYR A 44 3.47 -8.06 2.48
C TYR A 44 1.96 -7.88 2.33
N ALA A 45 1.58 -6.90 1.55
CA ALA A 45 0.18 -6.64 1.19
C ALA A 45 0.08 -6.39 -0.31
N ASP A 46 -0.42 -7.38 -1.05
CA ASP A 46 -0.54 -7.33 -2.50
C ASP A 46 -1.96 -7.01 -3.01
N SER A 47 -2.89 -6.80 -2.10
CA SER A 47 -4.25 -6.45 -2.48
C SER A 47 -4.28 -5.24 -3.40
N PHE A 48 -4.96 -5.38 -4.52
CA PHE A 48 -5.10 -4.34 -5.53
C PHE A 48 -3.83 -4.00 -6.32
N ARG A 49 -2.78 -4.78 -6.15
CA ARG A 49 -1.46 -4.54 -6.75
C ARG A 49 -1.50 -4.50 -8.28
N GLU A 50 -2.31 -5.33 -8.90
CA GLU A 50 -2.54 -5.40 -10.34
C GLU A 50 -3.07 -4.10 -10.95
N ASN A 51 -3.62 -3.24 -10.12
CA ASN A 51 -4.16 -1.94 -10.53
C ASN A 51 -3.16 -0.79 -10.37
N LEU A 52 -1.95 -1.07 -9.91
CA LEU A 52 -0.90 -0.06 -9.75
C LEU A 52 -0.03 0.04 -11.00
N ARG A 53 0.33 1.25 -11.38
CA ARG A 53 1.28 1.51 -12.49
C ARG A 53 2.71 1.10 -12.16
N PHE A 54 3.09 1.22 -10.90
CA PHE A 54 4.45 1.00 -10.44
C PHE A 54 4.44 0.17 -9.15
N PRO A 55 3.97 -1.08 -9.20
CA PRO A 55 3.89 -1.92 -8.01
C PRO A 55 5.29 -2.21 -7.45
N SER A 56 5.42 -2.22 -6.15
CA SER A 56 6.65 -2.59 -5.44
C SER A 56 7.14 -3.96 -5.89
N GLN A 57 8.44 -4.06 -6.14
CA GLN A 57 9.05 -5.31 -6.54
C GLN A 57 9.64 -6.04 -5.35
N ILE A 58 9.57 -7.36 -5.37
CA ILE A 58 10.15 -8.23 -4.35
C ILE A 58 11.15 -9.16 -5.03
N VAL A 59 12.39 -9.16 -4.57
CA VAL A 59 13.45 -10.05 -5.01
C VAL A 59 14.07 -10.70 -3.77
N ASP A 60 14.17 -12.00 -3.77
CA ASP A 60 14.74 -12.78 -2.65
C ASP A 60 14.15 -12.39 -1.29
N ALA A 61 12.82 -12.30 -1.23
CA ALA A 61 12.05 -11.88 -0.06
C ALA A 61 12.35 -10.45 0.46
N HIS A 62 12.93 -9.59 -0.37
CA HIS A 62 13.19 -8.20 -0.05
C HIS A 62 12.44 -7.26 -0.98
N TYR A 63 11.87 -6.20 -0.43
CA TYR A 63 11.37 -5.10 -1.24
C TYR A 63 12.53 -4.34 -1.88
N VAL A 64 12.45 -4.15 -3.18
CA VAL A 64 13.42 -3.36 -3.94
C VAL A 64 13.09 -1.89 -3.74
N THR A 65 14.08 -1.11 -3.29
CA THR A 65 13.92 0.34 -3.14
C THR A 65 13.68 0.98 -4.50
N PRO A 66 12.59 1.74 -4.69
CA PRO A 66 12.33 2.44 -5.95
C PRO A 66 13.34 3.56 -6.14
N LEU A 67 13.96 3.62 -7.33
CA LEU A 67 14.95 4.64 -7.67
C LEU A 67 14.40 5.70 -8.64
N ALA A 68 13.21 5.49 -9.20
CA ALA A 68 12.56 6.48 -10.05
C ALA A 68 12.09 7.69 -9.22
N PRO A 69 12.08 8.90 -9.80
CA PRO A 69 11.55 10.07 -9.13
C PRO A 69 10.07 9.90 -8.73
N GLY A 70 9.69 10.45 -7.57
CA GLY A 70 8.33 10.41 -7.06
C GLY A 70 8.10 9.29 -6.04
N TYR A 71 6.85 9.10 -5.66
CA TYR A 71 6.47 8.15 -4.61
C TYR A 71 6.13 6.75 -5.15
N SER A 72 6.31 6.51 -6.43
CA SER A 72 5.96 5.22 -7.07
C SER A 72 4.48 4.83 -6.92
N ILE A 73 3.59 5.79 -6.68
CA ILE A 73 2.16 5.57 -6.58
C ILE A 73 1.48 6.05 -7.85
N GLY A 74 0.61 5.24 -8.40
CA GLY A 74 -0.26 5.59 -9.50
C GLY A 74 -1.13 4.39 -9.83
N TYR A 75 -2.40 4.64 -10.06
CA TYR A 75 -3.30 3.62 -10.56
C TYR A 75 -3.31 3.62 -12.08
N THR A 76 -3.61 2.46 -12.66
CA THR A 76 -3.83 2.34 -14.11
C THR A 76 -5.10 3.06 -14.52
N ASP A 77 -5.21 3.41 -15.80
CA ASP A 77 -6.42 4.08 -16.31
C ASP A 77 -7.62 3.14 -16.23
N GLU A 78 -7.39 1.85 -16.46
CA GLU A 78 -8.40 0.79 -16.32
C GLU A 78 -8.93 0.70 -14.88
N ALA A 79 -8.04 0.85 -13.88
CA ALA A 79 -8.45 0.87 -12.48
C ALA A 79 -9.36 2.08 -12.18
N PHE A 80 -9.05 3.23 -12.73
CA PHE A 80 -9.92 4.41 -12.61
C PHE A 80 -11.28 4.18 -13.25
N GLU A 81 -11.33 3.65 -14.48
CA GLU A 81 -12.59 3.35 -15.16
C GLU A 81 -13.44 2.33 -14.40
N GLN A 82 -12.76 1.36 -13.77
CA GLN A 82 -13.45 0.28 -13.07
C GLN A 82 -13.95 0.71 -11.68
N TYR A 83 -13.14 1.43 -10.91
CA TYR A 83 -13.40 1.62 -9.48
C TYR A 83 -13.80 3.04 -9.08
N THR A 84 -13.78 4.01 -9.99
CA THR A 84 -14.15 5.41 -9.64
C THR A 84 -15.58 5.48 -9.08
N TYR A 85 -15.72 6.16 -7.97
CA TYR A 85 -17.03 6.44 -7.37
C TYR A 85 -17.69 7.67 -8.02
N PRO A 86 -18.99 7.65 -8.27
CA PRO A 86 -19.94 6.54 -8.19
C PRO A 86 -20.09 5.74 -9.49
N SER A 87 -19.39 6.12 -10.56
CA SER A 87 -19.69 5.76 -11.94
C SER A 87 -18.93 4.55 -12.48
N GLY A 88 -17.93 4.06 -11.78
CA GLY A 88 -17.07 2.96 -12.21
C GLY A 88 -17.85 1.68 -12.53
N SER A 89 -17.35 0.91 -13.52
CA SER A 89 -18.03 -0.29 -14.00
C SER A 89 -18.21 -1.37 -12.92
N PHE A 90 -17.25 -1.52 -12.01
CA PHE A 90 -17.37 -2.46 -10.88
C PHE A 90 -18.61 -2.19 -10.03
N ARG A 91 -18.91 -0.91 -9.74
CA ARG A 91 -20.06 -0.54 -8.91
C ARG A 91 -21.40 -0.83 -9.55
N LYS A 92 -21.43 -0.99 -10.87
CA LYS A 92 -22.62 -1.35 -11.66
C LYS A 92 -22.73 -2.84 -11.90
N SER A 93 -21.70 -3.62 -11.53
CA SER A 93 -21.71 -5.07 -11.64
C SER A 93 -22.57 -5.70 -10.54
N ASP A 94 -23.05 -6.93 -10.77
CA ASP A 94 -23.82 -7.68 -9.77
C ASP A 94 -23.06 -7.83 -8.45
N VAL A 95 -21.74 -8.03 -8.50
CA VAL A 95 -20.87 -8.11 -7.32
C VAL A 95 -20.83 -6.77 -6.59
N GLY A 96 -20.62 -5.66 -7.30
CA GLY A 96 -20.58 -4.32 -6.70
C GLY A 96 -21.91 -3.93 -6.08
N LEU A 97 -23.01 -4.22 -6.75
CA LEU A 97 -24.37 -3.97 -6.25
C LEU A 97 -24.68 -4.85 -5.03
N GLY A 98 -24.24 -6.12 -5.04
CA GLY A 98 -24.40 -7.02 -3.91
C GLY A 98 -23.67 -6.55 -2.66
N ILE A 99 -22.44 -5.99 -2.82
CA ILE A 99 -21.68 -5.42 -1.70
C ILE A 99 -22.37 -4.17 -1.11
N ILE A 100 -22.90 -3.31 -1.96
CA ILE A 100 -23.59 -2.08 -1.54
C ILE A 100 -24.90 -2.40 -0.82
N ALA A 101 -25.58 -3.47 -1.22
CA ALA A 101 -26.86 -3.89 -0.63
C ALA A 101 -26.70 -4.65 0.70
N GLN A 102 -25.48 -5.00 1.12
CA GLN A 102 -25.28 -5.64 2.42
C GLN A 102 -25.47 -4.62 3.57
N PRO A 103 -26.27 -4.93 4.59
CA PRO A 103 -26.39 -4.06 5.76
C PRO A 103 -25.02 -3.92 6.44
N THR A 104 -24.66 -2.71 6.80
CA THR A 104 -23.46 -2.45 7.60
C THR A 104 -23.59 -3.15 8.94
N GLN A 105 -22.52 -3.79 9.42
CA GLN A 105 -22.47 -4.55 10.68
C GLN A 105 -22.79 -3.73 11.94
N GLY A 106 -23.65 -2.77 11.88
CA GLY A 106 -24.08 -1.92 12.98
C GLY A 106 -25.60 -1.78 13.10
N GLU A 107 -26.34 -2.43 12.21
CA GLU A 107 -27.81 -2.35 12.18
C GLU A 107 -28.50 -3.67 12.63
N LEU A 108 -27.76 -4.50 13.37
CA LEU A 108 -28.31 -5.70 14.03
C LEU A 108 -28.44 -5.47 15.53
#